data_13d53a0919da128474455d7adf7f2b23
#
_entry.id   13d53a0919da128474455d7adf7f2b23
#
_cell.length_a   1.000
_cell.length_b   1.000
_cell.length_c   1.000
_cell.angle_alpha   90.00
_cell.angle_beta   90.00
_cell.angle_gamma   90.00
#
_symmetry.space_group_name_H-M   'P 1'
#
loop_
_entity.id
_entity.type
_entity.pdbx_description
1 polymer ?
#
loop_
_entity_poly.entity_id
_entity_poly.type
_entity_poly.pdbx_seq_one_letter_code
_entity_poly.pdbx_strand_id
1 'polypeptide(L)'
;MDVPEAALQVGIGLYWKDTRIKFIDNTPIVEFRPISIQPTAEEDVALFSFWLGRLLYSQQINEPLQDLPTVSINRVNAMQFGTKTKFDNGWASKVIPYEIEKAKIGLDNVGIHPFGFDILYNKLQ
;
A
#
# COMPACT_ATOMS: atom_id res chain seq x y z
N MET A 1 -10.23 -31.35 -4.98
CA MET A 1 -11.54 -30.74 -5.32
C MET A 1 -11.28 -29.50 -6.14
N ASP A 2 -11.71 -29.52 -7.38
CA ASP A 2 -11.55 -28.37 -8.26
C ASP A 2 -12.63 -27.34 -7.92
N VAL A 3 -12.21 -26.18 -7.44
CA VAL A 3 -13.13 -25.05 -7.22
C VAL A 3 -13.35 -24.37 -8.56
N PRO A 4 -14.61 -24.22 -9.03
CA PRO A 4 -14.87 -23.48 -10.26
C PRO A 4 -14.23 -22.09 -10.19
N GLU A 5 -13.64 -21.65 -11.28
CA GLU A 5 -12.95 -20.35 -11.37
C GLU A 5 -13.86 -19.19 -10.91
N ALA A 6 -15.14 -19.22 -11.31
CA ALA A 6 -16.11 -18.22 -10.88
C ALA A 6 -16.29 -18.18 -9.36
N ALA A 7 -16.33 -19.34 -8.69
CA ALA A 7 -16.44 -19.41 -7.25
C ALA A 7 -15.17 -18.89 -6.55
N LEU A 8 -14.00 -19.17 -7.11
CA LEU A 8 -12.75 -18.63 -6.61
C LEU A 8 -12.71 -17.10 -6.73
N GLN A 9 -13.10 -16.55 -7.86
CA GLN A 9 -13.19 -15.10 -8.08
C GLN A 9 -14.14 -14.43 -7.09
N VAL A 10 -15.32 -15.01 -6.86
CA VAL A 10 -16.28 -14.51 -5.87
C VAL A 10 -15.68 -14.59 -4.46
N GLY A 11 -15.04 -15.71 -4.11
CA GLY A 11 -14.39 -15.88 -2.81
C GLY A 11 -13.30 -14.83 -2.57
N ILE A 12 -12.42 -14.60 -3.53
CA ILE A 12 -11.39 -13.55 -3.46
C ILE A 12 -12.03 -12.17 -3.31
N GLY A 13 -13.13 -11.90 -4.02
CA GLY A 13 -13.86 -10.65 -3.94
C GLY A 13 -14.51 -10.39 -2.58
N LEU A 14 -14.95 -11.45 -1.87
CA LEU A 14 -15.62 -11.34 -0.56
C LEU A 14 -14.65 -11.25 0.61
N TYR A 15 -13.50 -11.92 0.54
CA TYR A 15 -12.56 -12.05 1.66
C TYR A 15 -11.37 -11.09 1.63
N TRP A 16 -11.32 -10.17 0.68
CA TRP A 16 -10.28 -9.13 0.68
C TRP A 16 -10.47 -8.15 1.86
N LYS A 17 -9.37 -7.60 2.37
CA LYS A 17 -9.37 -6.53 3.39
C LYS A 17 -9.01 -5.18 2.77
N ASP A 18 -7.77 -5.02 2.35
CA ASP A 18 -7.24 -3.76 1.85
C ASP A 18 -6.86 -3.85 0.36
N THR A 19 -6.53 -5.03 -0.09
CA THR A 19 -6.06 -5.28 -1.46
C THR A 19 -6.65 -6.58 -1.97
N ARG A 20 -7.07 -6.60 -3.21
CA ARG A 20 -7.55 -7.84 -3.86
C ARG A 20 -7.01 -7.97 -5.27
N ILE A 21 -6.97 -9.20 -5.76
CA ILE A 21 -6.78 -9.48 -7.16
C ILE A 21 -8.15 -9.52 -7.83
N LYS A 22 -8.32 -8.76 -8.90
CA LYS A 22 -9.52 -8.71 -9.72
C LYS A 22 -9.13 -9.11 -11.15
N PHE A 23 -10.00 -9.83 -11.82
CA PHE A 23 -9.79 -10.20 -13.22
C PHE A 23 -10.70 -9.38 -14.13
N ILE A 24 -10.12 -8.76 -15.14
CA ILE A 24 -10.84 -8.09 -16.23
C ILE A 24 -10.34 -8.74 -17.54
N ASP A 25 -11.25 -9.37 -18.27
CA ASP A 25 -10.93 -10.10 -19.51
C ASP A 25 -9.72 -11.05 -19.35
N ASN A 26 -9.72 -11.86 -18.29
CA ASN A 26 -8.66 -12.78 -17.90
C ASN A 26 -7.31 -12.12 -17.55
N THR A 27 -7.26 -10.79 -17.43
CA THR A 27 -6.07 -10.08 -16.99
C THR A 27 -6.16 -9.84 -15.49
N PRO A 28 -5.19 -10.30 -14.68
CA PRO A 28 -5.15 -10.02 -13.26
C PRO A 28 -4.80 -8.55 -13.01
N ILE A 29 -5.60 -7.90 -12.17
CA ILE A 29 -5.41 -6.51 -11.74
C ILE A 29 -5.39 -6.48 -10.23
N VAL A 30 -4.45 -5.73 -9.66
CA VAL A 30 -4.39 -5.47 -8.22
C VAL A 30 -5.25 -4.25 -7.92
N GLU A 31 -6.27 -4.42 -7.11
CA GLU A 31 -7.11 -3.33 -6.62
C GLU A 31 -6.71 -2.98 -5.20
N PHE A 32 -6.28 -1.74 -4.99
CA PHE A 32 -5.86 -1.21 -3.69
C PHE A 32 -6.93 -0.24 -3.17
N ARG A 33 -7.48 -0.49 -1.98
CA ARG A 33 -8.67 0.19 -1.48
C ARG A 33 -8.56 0.87 -0.10
N PRO A 34 -7.43 0.86 0.62
CA PRO A 34 -7.41 1.38 1.99
C PRO A 34 -7.38 2.90 2.08
N ILE A 35 -7.16 3.60 0.97
CA ILE A 35 -7.05 5.06 0.98
C ILE A 35 -8.45 5.67 0.90
N SER A 36 -8.82 6.46 1.92
CA SER A 36 -10.02 7.30 1.90
C SER A 36 -9.79 8.53 1.02
N ILE A 37 -10.88 9.14 0.55
CA ILE A 37 -10.83 10.42 -0.16
C ILE A 37 -10.15 11.46 0.74
N GLN A 38 -9.18 12.16 0.18
CA GLN A 38 -8.45 13.22 0.87
C GLN A 38 -9.10 14.58 0.63
N PRO A 39 -8.75 15.61 1.45
CA PRO A 39 -9.30 16.95 1.29
C PRO A 39 -9.00 17.60 -0.07
N THR A 40 -7.89 17.25 -0.69
CA THR A 40 -7.48 17.80 -2.00
C THR A 40 -7.11 16.69 -2.98
N ALA A 41 -7.24 16.97 -4.28
CA ALA A 41 -6.82 16.04 -5.34
C ALA A 41 -5.31 15.80 -5.32
N GLU A 42 -4.52 16.79 -4.96
CA GLU A 42 -3.06 16.68 -4.83
C GLU A 42 -2.67 15.66 -3.76
N GLU A 43 -3.40 15.63 -2.64
CA GLU A 43 -3.18 14.64 -1.58
C GLU A 43 -3.55 13.23 -2.03
N ASP A 44 -4.64 13.07 -2.77
CA ASP A 44 -5.01 11.77 -3.34
C ASP A 44 -3.94 11.26 -4.32
N VAL A 45 -3.44 12.14 -5.19
CA VAL A 45 -2.36 11.78 -6.13
C VAL A 45 -1.07 11.46 -5.40
N ALA A 46 -0.73 12.19 -4.33
CA ALA A 46 0.45 11.93 -3.53
C ALA A 46 0.39 10.53 -2.86
N LEU A 47 -0.74 10.17 -2.28
CA LEU A 47 -0.94 8.85 -1.68
C LEU A 47 -0.91 7.72 -2.72
N PHE A 48 -1.52 7.93 -3.89
CA PHE A 48 -1.44 6.97 -4.98
C PHE A 48 0.00 6.79 -5.48
N SER A 49 0.72 7.88 -5.65
CA SER A 49 2.14 7.85 -6.06
C SER A 49 3.01 7.12 -5.02
N PHE A 50 2.75 7.33 -3.73
CA PHE A 50 3.42 6.61 -2.66
C PHE A 50 3.17 5.10 -2.75
N TRP A 51 1.91 4.69 -2.85
CA TRP A 51 1.57 3.28 -2.99
C TRP A 51 2.23 2.64 -4.21
N LEU A 52 2.12 3.28 -5.38
CA LEU A 52 2.71 2.78 -6.61
C LEU A 52 4.23 2.66 -6.49
N GLY A 53 4.88 3.70 -5.98
CA GLY A 53 6.33 3.73 -5.81
C GLY A 53 6.81 2.66 -4.83
N ARG A 54 6.08 2.44 -3.74
CA ARG A 54 6.41 1.42 -2.75
C ARG A 54 6.25 0.00 -3.31
N LEU A 55 5.22 -0.21 -4.12
CA LEU A 55 5.01 -1.48 -4.83
C LEU A 55 6.15 -1.76 -5.83
N LEU A 56 6.52 -0.76 -6.63
CA LEU A 56 7.62 -0.87 -7.59
C LEU A 56 8.95 -1.14 -6.88
N TYR A 57 9.23 -0.46 -5.78
CA TYR A 57 10.42 -0.70 -4.99
C TYR A 57 10.49 -2.14 -4.48
N SER A 58 9.39 -2.65 -3.91
CA SER A 58 9.31 -4.04 -3.44
C SER A 58 9.62 -5.03 -4.54
N GLN A 59 9.09 -4.80 -5.74
CA GLN A 59 9.36 -5.64 -6.91
C GLN A 59 10.82 -5.56 -7.34
N GLN A 60 11.39 -4.36 -7.39
CA GLN A 60 12.77 -4.13 -7.85
C GLN A 60 13.81 -4.81 -6.98
N ILE A 61 13.61 -4.84 -5.68
CA ILE A 61 14.54 -5.47 -4.73
C ILE A 61 14.13 -6.89 -4.34
N ASN A 62 13.03 -7.41 -4.88
CA ASN A 62 12.46 -8.70 -4.48
C ASN A 62 12.30 -8.79 -2.96
N GLU A 63 11.64 -7.80 -2.38
CA GLU A 63 11.46 -7.66 -0.93
C GLU A 63 10.70 -8.87 -0.37
N PRO A 64 11.18 -9.51 0.71
CA PRO A 64 10.48 -10.63 1.31
C PRO A 64 9.12 -10.19 1.91
N LEU A 65 8.14 -11.08 1.82
CA LEU A 65 6.82 -10.85 2.41
C LEU A 65 6.91 -10.90 3.94
N GLN A 66 6.18 -10.00 4.59
CA GLN A 66 5.97 -10.07 6.03
C GLN A 66 4.98 -11.20 6.38
N ASP A 67 5.10 -11.74 7.58
CA ASP A 67 4.13 -12.72 8.07
C ASP A 67 2.76 -12.08 8.32
N LEU A 68 1.69 -12.83 8.06
CA LEU A 68 0.32 -12.33 8.19
C LEU A 68 -0.06 -11.84 9.60
N PRO A 69 0.34 -12.51 10.70
CA PRO A 69 0.08 -11.99 12.04
C PRO A 69 0.67 -10.61 12.28
N THR A 70 1.91 -10.36 11.90
CA THR A 70 2.57 -9.05 12.03
C THR A 70 1.84 -7.97 11.22
N VAL A 71 1.50 -8.27 9.96
CA VAL A 71 0.73 -7.35 9.11
C VAL A 71 -0.63 -7.02 9.74
N SER A 72 -1.33 -8.02 10.28
CA SER A 72 -2.64 -7.81 10.90
C SER A 72 -2.55 -6.94 12.15
N ILE A 73 -1.55 -7.14 13.00
CA ILE A 73 -1.33 -6.33 14.20
C ILE A 73 -0.98 -4.88 13.81
N ASN A 74 -0.07 -4.69 12.87
CA ASN A 74 0.30 -3.36 12.38
C ASN A 74 -0.91 -2.62 11.79
N ARG A 75 -1.76 -3.32 11.05
CA ARG A 75 -2.99 -2.75 10.48
C ARG A 75 -3.95 -2.27 11.56
N VAL A 76 -4.22 -3.09 12.56
CA VAL A 76 -5.12 -2.72 13.68
C VAL A 76 -4.55 -1.53 14.44
N ASN A 77 -3.26 -1.53 14.75
CA ASN A 77 -2.60 -0.42 15.43
C ASN A 77 -2.68 0.87 14.63
N ALA A 78 -2.46 0.81 13.32
CA ALA A 78 -2.59 1.97 12.44
C ALA A 78 -4.01 2.54 12.43
N MET A 79 -5.01 1.67 12.42
CA MET A 79 -6.42 2.10 12.48
C MET A 79 -6.78 2.76 13.82
N GLN A 80 -6.19 2.31 14.93
CA GLN A 80 -6.48 2.86 16.25
C GLN A 80 -5.71 4.13 16.56
N PHE A 81 -4.45 4.23 16.17
CA PHE A 81 -3.51 5.26 16.61
C PHE A 81 -3.03 6.20 15.51
N GLY A 82 -3.34 5.91 14.23
CA GLY A 82 -2.93 6.74 13.10
C GLY A 82 -1.42 6.99 13.08
N THR A 83 -1.01 8.25 12.98
CA THR A 83 0.42 8.63 12.95
C THR A 83 1.15 8.43 14.27
N LYS A 84 0.44 8.12 15.34
CA LYS A 84 1.02 7.78 16.66
C LYS A 84 1.21 6.29 16.85
N THR A 85 1.07 5.50 15.79
CA THR A 85 1.23 4.05 15.82
C THR A 85 2.67 3.65 16.08
N LYS A 86 2.83 2.56 16.83
CA LYS A 86 4.07 1.80 16.88
C LYS A 86 3.89 0.52 16.07
N PHE A 87 4.67 0.37 15.01
CA PHE A 87 4.76 -0.85 14.22
C PHE A 87 5.77 -1.83 14.85
N ASP A 88 5.86 -3.05 14.31
CA ASP A 88 6.85 -4.04 14.72
C ASP A 88 8.30 -3.53 14.61
N ASN A 89 8.58 -2.69 13.62
CA ASN A 89 9.90 -2.11 13.34
C ASN A 89 10.11 -0.68 13.87
N GLY A 90 9.17 -0.13 14.63
CA GLY A 90 9.33 1.16 15.29
C GLY A 90 8.12 2.09 15.19
N TRP A 91 8.29 3.31 15.71
CA TRP A 91 7.27 4.34 15.67
C TRP A 91 7.01 4.84 14.24
N ALA A 92 5.74 5.10 13.91
CA ALA A 92 5.35 5.60 12.59
C ALA A 92 6.14 6.84 12.17
N SER A 93 6.39 7.77 13.08
CA SER A 93 7.18 8.98 12.82
C SER A 93 8.62 8.70 12.38
N LYS A 94 9.15 7.51 12.66
CA LYS A 94 10.48 7.08 12.23
C LYS A 94 10.43 6.19 11.00
N VAL A 95 9.44 5.31 10.93
CA VAL A 95 9.30 4.30 9.87
C VAL A 95 8.76 4.91 8.57
N ILE A 96 7.72 5.74 8.64
CA ILE A 96 7.05 6.26 7.44
C ILE A 96 7.97 7.08 6.55
N PRO A 97 8.87 7.98 7.05
CA PRO A 97 9.80 8.68 6.20
C PRO A 97 10.69 7.74 5.35
N TYR A 98 11.17 6.63 5.93
CA TYR A 98 11.92 5.63 5.18
C TYR A 98 11.09 4.96 4.09
N GLU A 99 9.84 4.67 4.39
CA GLU A 99 8.91 4.09 3.40
C GLU A 99 8.64 5.07 2.24
N ILE A 100 8.54 6.36 2.52
CA ILE A 100 8.41 7.39 1.49
C ILE A 100 9.66 7.45 0.60
N GLU A 101 10.85 7.38 1.19
CA GLU A 101 12.10 7.35 0.40
C GLU A 101 12.19 6.10 -0.49
N LYS A 102 11.80 4.95 0.00
CA LYS A 102 11.71 3.73 -0.81
C LYS A 102 10.76 3.90 -1.99
N ALA A 103 9.60 4.51 -1.76
CA ALA A 103 8.63 4.80 -2.82
C ALA A 103 9.20 5.75 -3.88
N LYS A 104 9.94 6.78 -3.48
CA LYS A 104 10.65 7.68 -4.42
C LYS A 104 11.63 6.90 -5.29
N ILE A 105 12.46 6.06 -4.69
CA ILE A 105 13.42 5.22 -5.42
C ILE A 105 12.69 4.31 -6.41
N GLY A 106 11.59 3.69 -5.99
CA GLY A 106 10.79 2.83 -6.85
C GLY A 106 10.26 3.53 -8.09
N LEU A 107 9.78 4.77 -7.95
CA LEU A 107 9.32 5.61 -9.06
C LEU A 107 10.48 6.09 -9.95
N ASP A 108 11.55 6.58 -9.35
CA ASP A 108 12.72 7.11 -10.07
C ASP A 108 13.33 6.04 -10.97
N ASN A 109 13.41 4.80 -10.50
CA ASN A 109 13.97 3.67 -11.26
C ASN A 109 13.18 3.32 -12.53
N VAL A 110 11.93 3.70 -12.62
CA VAL A 110 11.08 3.54 -13.82
C VAL A 110 10.84 4.86 -14.55
N GLY A 111 11.53 5.92 -14.18
CA GLY A 111 11.44 7.22 -14.84
C GLY A 111 10.17 8.02 -14.51
N ILE A 112 9.49 7.70 -13.42
CA ILE A 112 8.31 8.45 -12.95
C ILE A 112 8.76 9.46 -11.91
N HIS A 113 8.46 10.74 -12.14
CA HIS A 113 8.75 11.79 -11.16
C HIS A 113 7.82 11.69 -9.95
N PRO A 114 8.35 11.62 -8.71
CA PRO A 114 7.51 11.61 -7.50
C PRO A 114 6.71 12.91 -7.38
N PHE A 115 5.39 12.79 -7.29
CA PHE A 115 4.50 13.94 -7.14
C PHE A 115 3.96 14.04 -5.72
N GLY A 116 4.05 15.23 -5.12
CA GLY A 116 3.36 15.54 -3.86
C GLY A 116 3.98 14.88 -2.61
N PHE A 117 5.19 14.36 -2.66
CA PHE A 117 5.81 13.69 -1.50
C PHE A 117 6.14 14.64 -0.36
N ASP A 118 6.35 15.92 -0.64
CA ASP A 118 6.42 16.98 0.36
C ASP A 118 5.12 17.08 1.17
N ILE A 119 3.96 16.92 0.54
CA ILE A 119 2.66 16.87 1.20
C ILE A 119 2.62 15.71 2.21
N LEU A 120 3.13 14.53 1.82
CA LEU A 120 3.17 13.36 2.71
C LEU A 120 4.06 13.60 3.94
N TYR A 121 5.22 14.21 3.77
CA TYR A 121 6.09 14.57 4.89
C TYR A 121 5.42 15.58 5.83
N ASN A 122 4.73 16.57 5.28
CA ASN A 122 4.03 17.58 6.10
C ASN A 122 2.90 16.99 6.94
N LYS A 123 2.25 15.93 6.46
CA LYS A 123 1.21 15.22 7.24
C LYS A 123 1.76 14.43 8.43
N LEU A 124 3.06 14.20 8.50
CA LEU A 124 3.69 13.50 9.62
C LEU A 124 4.08 14.42 10.78
N GLN A 125 4.03 15.72 10.59
CA GLN A 125 4.29 16.73 11.60
C GLN A 125 3.02 17.03 12.42
#